data_39543af1c4c36d6fa1b18ff6fed7c277
#
_entry.id   39543af1c4c36d6fa1b18ff6fed7c277
#
_cell.length_a   1.000
_cell.length_b   1.000
_cell.length_c   1.000
_cell.angle_alpha   90.00
_cell.angle_beta   90.00
_cell.angle_gamma   90.00
#
_symmetry.space_group_name_H-M   'P 1'
#
loop_
_entity.id
_entity.type
_entity.pdbx_description
1 polymer ?
#
loop_
_entity_poly.entity_id
_entity_poly.type
_entity_poly.pdbx_seq_one_letter_code
_entity_poly.pdbx_strand_id
1 'polypeptide(L)'
;MDNMNYNFHDDYYYYDIVRKNIRKYRKMANLTQQQLADAIDVSMHYISQIESANPNKYFTLVVIGRIADALNIDIKLLFEK
;
A
#
# COMPACT_ATOMS: atom_id res chain seq x y z
N MET A 1 -36.35 1.20 -0.01
CA MET A 1 -35.56 0.89 -0.71
C MET A 1 -35.33 -0.51 -0.72
N ASP A 2 -35.04 -0.97 -1.29
CA ASP A 2 -34.86 -2.26 -1.52
C ASP A 2 -34.37 -3.02 -0.41
N ASN A 3 -34.29 -4.24 -0.52
CA ASN A 3 -33.86 -5.13 0.52
C ASN A 3 -32.42 -5.53 0.36
N MET A 4 -31.64 -4.68 -0.24
CA MET A 4 -30.25 -5.03 -0.44
C MET A 4 -29.51 -4.94 0.88
N ASN A 5 -28.83 -6.01 1.21
CA ASN A 5 -27.97 -6.04 2.35
C ASN A 5 -26.56 -5.86 1.87
N TYR A 6 -25.96 -4.71 2.21
CA TYR A 6 -24.59 -4.45 1.84
C TYR A 6 -23.69 -4.81 2.99
N ASN A 7 -22.77 -5.71 2.74
CA ASN A 7 -21.77 -6.06 3.72
C ASN A 7 -20.50 -5.30 3.39
N PHE A 8 -20.45 -4.05 3.85
CA PHE A 8 -19.29 -3.23 3.61
C PHE A 8 -18.16 -3.65 4.54
N HIS A 9 -16.97 -3.73 3.99
CA HIS A 9 -15.77 -3.87 4.79
C HIS A 9 -15.54 -2.55 5.55
N ASP A 10 -14.77 -2.61 6.63
CA ASP A 10 -14.42 -1.36 7.29
C ASP A 10 -13.48 -0.54 6.40
N ASP A 11 -13.29 0.72 6.79
CA ASP A 11 -12.58 1.67 5.96
C ASP A 11 -11.12 1.30 5.71
N TYR A 12 -10.54 0.45 6.55
CA TYR A 12 -9.13 0.09 6.44
C TYR A 12 -8.88 -1.23 5.71
N TYR A 13 -9.95 -1.91 5.33
CA TYR A 13 -9.83 -3.23 4.71
C TYR A 13 -8.93 -3.21 3.48
N TYR A 14 -9.16 -2.27 2.55
CA TYR A 14 -8.38 -2.19 1.33
C TYR A 14 -6.98 -1.62 1.59
N TYR A 15 -6.86 -0.72 2.54
CA TYR A 15 -5.55 -0.22 2.96
C TYR A 15 -4.68 -1.35 3.51
N ASP A 16 -5.27 -2.26 4.29
CA ASP A 16 -4.53 -3.40 4.83
C ASP A 16 -4.02 -4.32 3.74
N ILE A 17 -4.85 -4.58 2.72
CA ILE A 17 -4.42 -5.39 1.58
C ILE A 17 -3.21 -4.75 0.91
N VAL A 18 -3.32 -3.48 0.59
CA VAL A 18 -2.28 -2.78 -0.15
C VAL A 18 -1.00 -2.66 0.68
N ARG A 19 -1.09 -2.29 1.97
CA ARG A 19 0.12 -2.14 2.77
C ARG A 19 0.88 -3.44 2.93
N LYS A 20 0.18 -4.55 3.07
CA LYS A 20 0.83 -5.87 3.16
C LYS A 20 1.53 -6.23 1.85
N ASN A 21 0.90 -5.90 0.73
CA ASN A 21 1.48 -6.16 -0.58
C ASN A 21 2.68 -5.25 -0.84
N ILE A 22 2.64 -3.99 -0.44
CA ILE A 22 3.79 -3.09 -0.55
C ILE A 22 4.99 -3.70 0.15
N ARG A 23 4.81 -4.12 1.40
CA ARG A 23 5.90 -4.76 2.14
C ARG A 23 6.40 -6.02 1.46
N LYS A 24 5.48 -6.86 1.00
CA LYS A 24 5.81 -8.13 0.33
C LYS A 24 6.66 -7.87 -0.90
N TYR A 25 6.20 -7.03 -1.80
CA TYR A 25 6.91 -6.79 -3.06
C TYR A 25 8.18 -5.98 -2.87
N ARG A 26 8.21 -5.09 -1.87
CA ARG A 26 9.44 -4.41 -1.51
C ARG A 26 10.52 -5.40 -1.09
N LYS A 27 10.17 -6.35 -0.23
CA LYS A 27 11.11 -7.37 0.22
C LYS A 27 11.53 -8.30 -0.92
N MET A 28 10.61 -8.66 -1.79
CA MET A 28 10.93 -9.47 -2.96
C MET A 28 11.90 -8.76 -3.89
N ALA A 29 11.86 -7.44 -3.94
CA ALA A 29 12.79 -6.64 -4.73
C ALA A 29 14.12 -6.39 -4.00
N ASN A 30 14.27 -6.91 -2.79
CA ASN A 30 15.45 -6.72 -1.95
C ASN A 30 15.72 -5.24 -1.62
N LEU A 31 14.66 -4.46 -1.46
CA LEU A 31 14.77 -3.05 -1.10
C LEU A 31 14.47 -2.86 0.37
N THR A 32 15.27 -1.99 1.00
CA THR A 32 14.95 -1.50 2.34
C THR A 32 13.85 -0.45 2.25
N GLN A 33 13.24 -0.12 3.38
CA GLN A 33 12.27 0.98 3.43
C GLN A 33 12.91 2.29 2.98
N GLN A 34 14.17 2.53 3.36
CA GLN A 34 14.87 3.74 2.95
C GLN A 34 15.08 3.79 1.44
N GLN A 35 15.45 2.66 0.84
CA GLN A 35 15.65 2.61 -0.60
C GLN A 35 14.36 2.85 -1.36
N LEU A 36 13.25 2.27 -0.92
CA LEU A 36 11.96 2.55 -1.53
C LEU A 36 11.56 4.02 -1.36
N ALA A 37 11.77 4.57 -0.16
CA ALA A 37 11.47 5.96 0.12
C ALA A 37 12.27 6.89 -0.80
N ASP A 38 13.56 6.62 -0.96
CA ASP A 38 14.42 7.40 -1.85
C ASP A 38 13.94 7.33 -3.30
N ALA A 39 13.50 6.17 -3.73
CA ALA A 39 13.05 5.97 -5.11
C ALA A 39 11.82 6.80 -5.46
N ILE A 40 10.95 7.07 -4.49
CA ILE A 40 9.72 7.82 -4.73
C ILE A 40 9.74 9.21 -4.07
N ASP A 41 10.90 9.60 -3.57
CA ASP A 41 11.13 10.93 -2.99
C ASP A 41 10.23 11.24 -1.80
N VAL A 42 10.17 10.31 -0.87
CA VAL A 42 9.48 10.49 0.42
C VAL A 42 10.40 10.08 1.55
N SER A 43 10.00 10.35 2.79
CA SER A 43 10.80 9.94 3.94
C SER A 43 10.65 8.44 4.22
N MET A 44 11.70 7.84 4.81
CA MET A 44 11.61 6.47 5.28
C MET A 44 10.50 6.32 6.31
N HIS A 45 10.33 7.31 7.16
CA HIS A 45 9.27 7.31 8.16
C HIS A 45 7.89 7.15 7.52
N TYR A 46 7.68 7.82 6.38
CA TYR A 46 6.42 7.69 5.64
C TYR A 46 6.19 6.26 5.15
N ILE A 47 7.23 5.64 4.57
CA ILE A 47 7.12 4.24 4.13
C ILE A 47 6.86 3.32 5.33
N SER A 48 7.57 3.55 6.43
CA SER A 48 7.35 2.78 7.65
C SER A 48 5.91 2.88 8.13
N GLN A 49 5.33 4.06 8.09
CA GLN A 49 3.94 4.27 8.48
C GLN A 49 2.96 3.60 7.52
N ILE A 50 3.23 3.65 6.21
CA ILE A 50 2.39 2.97 5.23
C ILE A 50 2.36 1.47 5.48
N GLU A 51 3.52 0.89 5.77
CA GLU A 51 3.64 -0.56 5.98
C GLU A 51 3.14 -1.02 7.34
N SER A 52 2.98 -0.12 8.29
CA SER A 52 2.52 -0.47 9.61
C SER A 52 0.99 -0.59 9.65
N ALA A 53 0.50 -1.33 10.63
CA ALA A 53 -0.94 -1.49 10.82
C ALA A 53 -1.53 -0.30 11.57
N ASN A 54 -1.24 0.92 11.11
CA ASN A 54 -1.74 2.13 11.75
C ASN A 54 -3.01 2.60 11.02
N PRO A 55 -4.18 2.49 11.64
CA PRO A 55 -5.43 2.82 10.96
C PRO A 55 -5.61 4.32 10.68
N ASN A 56 -4.76 5.16 11.25
CA ASN A 56 -4.83 6.60 11.01
C ASN A 56 -4.00 7.06 9.82
N LYS A 57 -3.38 6.14 9.10
CA LYS A 57 -2.52 6.50 7.96
C LYS A 57 -3.13 6.02 6.67
N TYR A 58 -3.42 6.97 5.83
CA TYR A 58 -3.93 6.74 4.49
C TYR A 58 -2.87 7.14 3.47
N PHE A 59 -2.94 6.55 2.31
CA PHE A 59 -2.08 6.93 1.21
C PHE A 59 -2.93 7.07 -0.05
N THR A 60 -2.47 7.87 -0.97
CA THR A 60 -3.22 8.18 -2.19
C THR A 60 -2.94 7.16 -3.27
N LEU A 61 -3.81 7.11 -4.26
CA LEU A 61 -3.58 6.27 -5.43
C LEU A 61 -2.30 6.66 -6.16
N VAL A 62 -1.97 7.95 -6.17
CA VAL A 62 -0.72 8.41 -6.80
C VAL A 62 0.49 7.80 -6.11
N VAL A 63 0.49 7.76 -4.78
CA VAL A 63 1.60 7.15 -4.03
C VAL A 63 1.68 5.65 -4.32
N ILE A 64 0.55 4.96 -4.36
CA ILE A 64 0.53 3.54 -4.71
C ILE A 64 1.12 3.32 -6.10
N GLY A 65 0.75 4.16 -7.04
CA GLY A 65 1.29 4.09 -8.41
C GLY A 65 2.79 4.27 -8.44
N ARG A 66 3.32 5.25 -7.70
CA ARG A 66 4.77 5.48 -7.62
C ARG A 66 5.49 4.31 -7.00
N ILE A 67 4.91 3.70 -5.97
CA ILE A 67 5.48 2.51 -5.34
C ILE A 67 5.53 1.36 -6.34
N ALA A 68 4.44 1.13 -7.07
CA ALA A 68 4.40 0.07 -8.08
C ALA A 68 5.48 0.30 -9.15
N ASP A 69 5.63 1.54 -9.61
CA ASP A 69 6.66 1.90 -10.59
C ASP A 69 8.05 1.65 -10.04
N ALA A 70 8.31 2.06 -8.80
CA ALA A 70 9.62 1.86 -8.16
C ALA A 70 9.94 0.38 -7.98
N LEU A 71 8.93 -0.43 -7.70
CA LEU A 71 9.08 -1.87 -7.55
C LEU A 71 9.05 -2.62 -8.89
N ASN A 72 8.79 -1.90 -9.97
CA ASN A 72 8.69 -2.46 -11.32
C ASN A 72 7.66 -3.59 -11.40
N ILE A 73 6.50 -3.36 -10.83
CA ILE A 73 5.39 -4.30 -10.86
C ILE A 73 4.14 -3.63 -11.39
N ASP A 74 3.21 -4.42 -11.87
CA ASP A 74 1.88 -3.90 -12.21
C ASP A 74 1.16 -3.51 -10.92
N ILE A 75 0.54 -2.34 -10.91
CA ILE A 75 -0.15 -1.83 -9.73
C ILE A 75 -1.22 -2.82 -9.22
N LYS A 76 -1.82 -3.60 -10.12
CA LYS A 76 -2.85 -4.57 -9.71
C LYS A 76 -2.35 -5.56 -8.67
N LEU A 77 -1.05 -5.86 -8.69
CA LEU A 77 -0.46 -6.79 -7.71
C LEU A 77 -0.56 -6.27 -6.29
N LEU A 78 -0.61 -4.95 -6.12
CA LEU A 78 -0.75 -4.36 -4.80
C LEU A 78 -2.17 -4.51 -4.24
N PHE A 79 -3.13 -4.87 -5.06
CA PHE A 79 -4.52 -5.05 -4.63
C PHE A 79 -4.93 -6.52 -4.50
N GLU A 80 -4.03 -7.45 -4.73
CA GLU A 80 -4.34 -8.87 -4.62
C GLU A 80 -4.45 -9.30 -3.16
N LYS A 81 -5.44 -10.11 -2.90
CA LYS A 81 -5.66 -10.67 -1.56
C LYS A 81 -4.78 -11.89 -1.30
#